data_42611c2d180d568e3e0d6dbcda8aa63a
#
_entry.id   42611c2d180d568e3e0d6dbcda8aa63a
#
_cell.length_a   1.000
_cell.length_b   1.000
_cell.length_c   1.000
_cell.angle_alpha   90.00
_cell.angle_beta   90.00
_cell.angle_gamma   90.00
#
_symmetry.space_group_name_H-M   'P 1'
#
loop_
_entity.id
_entity.type
_entity.pdbx_description
1 polymer ?
#
loop_
_entity_poly.entity_id
_entity_poly.type
_entity_poly.pdbx_seq_one_letter_code
_entity_poly.pdbx_strand_id
1 'polypeptide(L)'
;SRKFEPATLARKLRAAAGQGLDAVAFQPLEDPRVHDAISELNGYGIPTAAIMSGFENTSIVGFVGIDNRSAGRTAGYLMGRLLPRAGRVAILSGGELYRVHEDREIGFRTVIRSQYPFLDVICTHGGRDDVEGNYREMCLLLEQYPDLCGVYNIGGGNRGVVRALNEAGVASEMVYIGHNLSRYTRNFLLDGSMDVIIHQNCRLVAEETIRLLVAHLEKEEFRQTMVPVEVITRENLTGAVFA
;
A
#
# COMPACT_ATOMS: atom_id res chain seq x y z
N SER A 1 18.21 -4.61 3.20
CA SER A 1 17.75 -3.74 4.31
C SER A 1 16.53 -4.41 4.91
N ARG A 2 16.53 -4.60 6.24
CA ARG A 2 15.33 -5.09 6.94
C ARG A 2 14.23 -4.06 6.74
N LYS A 3 13.20 -4.41 5.97
CA LYS A 3 11.99 -3.61 5.82
C LYS A 3 11.34 -3.51 7.20
N PHE A 4 10.73 -2.37 7.52
CA PHE A 4 9.93 -2.18 8.74
C PHE A 4 10.70 -2.04 10.06
N GLU A 5 11.88 -1.43 10.06
CA GLU A 5 12.59 -1.14 11.31
C GLU A 5 12.57 0.37 11.60
N PRO A 6 11.72 0.85 12.55
CA PRO A 6 11.64 2.26 12.90
C PRO A 6 12.99 2.85 13.36
N ALA A 7 13.78 2.06 14.10
CA ALA A 7 15.13 2.48 14.51
C ALA A 7 16.06 2.73 13.32
N THR A 8 15.94 1.93 12.25
CA THR A 8 16.73 2.14 11.03
C THR A 8 16.28 3.37 10.28
N LEU A 9 14.97 3.64 10.19
CA LEU A 9 14.43 4.86 9.59
C LEU A 9 14.88 6.09 10.37
N ALA A 10 14.70 6.11 11.69
CA ALA A 10 15.13 7.21 12.55
C ALA A 10 16.64 7.51 12.41
N ARG A 11 17.48 6.48 12.38
CA ARG A 11 18.93 6.64 12.15
C ARG A 11 19.24 7.27 10.79
N LYS A 12 18.52 6.86 9.73
CA LYS A 12 18.72 7.45 8.39
C LYS A 12 18.27 8.90 8.33
N LEU A 13 17.16 9.24 8.97
CA LEU A 13 16.69 10.60 9.09
C LEU A 13 17.73 11.48 9.81
N ARG A 14 18.23 11.05 10.97
CA ARG A 14 19.29 11.78 11.68
C ARG A 14 20.57 11.95 10.86
N ALA A 15 20.97 10.91 10.12
CA ALA A 15 22.14 10.98 9.25
C ALA A 15 22.00 11.99 8.12
N ALA A 16 20.78 12.32 7.71
CA ALA A 16 20.50 13.33 6.67
C ALA A 16 20.94 14.74 7.10
N ALA A 17 20.91 15.05 8.39
CA ALA A 17 21.32 16.36 8.92
C ALA A 17 22.77 16.77 8.55
N GLY A 18 23.67 15.78 8.40
CA GLY A 18 25.08 16.03 8.04
C GLY A 18 25.40 15.94 6.56
N GLN A 19 24.38 15.78 5.68
CA GLN A 19 24.59 15.53 4.24
C GLN A 19 24.40 16.75 3.35
N GLY A 20 24.12 17.93 3.92
CA GLY A 20 23.89 19.15 3.14
C GLY A 20 22.63 19.10 2.27
N LEU A 21 21.59 18.43 2.77
CA LEU A 21 20.30 18.33 2.08
C LEU A 21 19.42 19.52 2.45
N ASP A 22 18.70 20.06 1.47
CA ASP A 22 17.75 21.16 1.66
C ASP A 22 16.42 20.67 2.23
N ALA A 23 16.03 19.44 1.95
CA ALA A 23 14.77 18.82 2.44
C ALA A 23 14.84 17.28 2.38
N VAL A 24 13.92 16.60 3.09
CA VAL A 24 13.86 15.13 3.12
C VAL A 24 12.42 14.65 2.91
N ALA A 25 12.22 13.74 1.94
CA ALA A 25 10.98 12.98 1.81
C ALA A 25 11.19 11.55 2.33
N PHE A 26 10.22 11.02 3.07
CA PHE A 26 10.32 9.69 3.67
C PHE A 26 8.97 8.98 3.74
N GLN A 27 8.99 7.65 3.65
CA GLN A 27 7.82 6.85 3.98
C GLN A 27 7.79 6.61 5.49
N PRO A 28 6.78 7.14 6.20
CA PRO A 28 6.74 7.08 7.66
C PRO A 28 6.45 5.68 8.20
N LEU A 29 6.95 5.46 9.41
CA LEU A 29 6.56 4.39 10.31
C LEU A 29 6.10 5.05 11.61
N GLU A 30 4.96 4.63 12.15
CA GLU A 30 4.42 5.16 13.40
C GLU A 30 5.23 4.64 14.58
N ASP A 31 6.20 5.44 15.04
CA ASP A 31 7.10 5.11 16.14
C ASP A 31 7.68 6.40 16.73
N PRO A 32 7.73 6.54 18.07
CA PRO A 32 8.29 7.73 18.73
C PRO A 32 9.69 8.12 18.26
N ARG A 33 10.54 7.13 17.97
CA ARG A 33 11.92 7.39 17.48
C ARG A 33 11.95 8.08 16.12
N VAL A 34 10.95 7.84 15.29
CA VAL A 34 10.80 8.49 13.98
C VAL A 34 10.32 9.93 14.18
N HIS A 35 9.37 10.16 15.11
CA HIS A 35 8.92 11.50 15.48
C HIS A 35 10.07 12.35 16.02
N ASP A 36 10.89 11.81 16.91
CA ASP A 36 12.06 12.50 17.45
C ASP A 36 13.06 12.87 16.35
N ALA A 37 13.36 11.94 15.43
CA ALA A 37 14.30 12.18 14.34
C ALA A 37 13.80 13.27 13.36
N ILE A 38 12.49 13.38 13.14
CA ILE A 38 11.89 14.44 12.34
C ILE A 38 12.03 15.80 13.07
N SER A 39 11.75 15.83 14.37
CA SER A 39 11.89 17.04 15.19
C SER A 39 13.34 17.53 15.20
N GLU A 40 14.30 16.63 15.28
CA GLU A 40 15.73 16.94 15.19
C GLU A 40 16.10 17.55 13.82
N LEU A 41 15.62 16.95 12.70
CA LEU A 41 15.86 17.49 11.35
C LEU A 41 15.30 18.90 11.18
N ASN A 42 14.08 19.13 11.66
CA ASN A 42 13.46 20.45 11.63
C ASN A 42 14.25 21.46 12.47
N GLY A 43 14.83 21.03 13.60
CA GLY A 43 15.75 21.85 14.40
C GLY A 43 17.01 22.29 13.65
N TYR A 44 17.45 21.53 12.65
CA TYR A 44 18.54 21.91 11.73
C TYR A 44 18.04 22.70 10.51
N GLY A 45 16.77 23.06 10.46
CA GLY A 45 16.18 23.79 9.32
C GLY A 45 15.95 22.92 8.07
N ILE A 46 15.94 21.60 8.19
CA ILE A 46 15.69 20.65 7.10
C ILE A 46 14.24 20.20 7.15
N PRO A 47 13.36 20.76 6.29
CA PRO A 47 11.95 20.38 6.25
C PRO A 47 11.77 18.94 5.76
N THR A 48 10.71 18.30 6.26
CA THR A 48 10.41 16.90 5.94
C THR A 48 9.00 16.74 5.38
N ALA A 49 8.84 15.87 4.39
CA ALA A 49 7.53 15.49 3.84
C ALA A 49 7.30 13.97 3.93
N ALA A 50 6.07 13.57 4.30
CA ALA A 50 5.67 12.18 4.28
C ALA A 50 5.20 11.78 2.88
N ILE A 51 5.56 10.57 2.42
CA ILE A 51 5.10 10.00 1.14
C ILE A 51 4.43 8.65 1.35
N MET A 52 3.47 8.33 0.47
CA MET A 52 2.81 7.01 0.37
C MET A 52 1.88 6.66 1.54
N SER A 53 2.29 6.88 2.77
CA SER A 53 1.52 6.68 4.00
C SER A 53 1.33 8.00 4.72
N GLY A 54 0.14 8.25 5.24
CA GLY A 54 -0.10 9.40 6.12
C GLY A 54 0.72 9.28 7.40
N PHE A 55 0.95 10.41 8.05
CA PHE A 55 1.72 10.52 9.28
C PHE A 55 1.15 11.62 10.18
N GLU A 56 0.80 11.28 11.41
CA GLU A 56 0.24 12.24 12.36
C GLU A 56 1.35 13.01 13.09
N ASN A 57 2.04 13.85 12.36
CA ASN A 57 3.04 14.74 12.93
C ASN A 57 2.90 16.13 12.35
N THR A 58 2.69 17.12 13.22
CA THR A 58 2.53 18.53 12.83
C THR A 58 3.84 19.18 12.38
N SER A 59 4.96 18.51 12.57
CA SER A 59 6.30 19.03 12.20
C SER A 59 6.68 18.74 10.76
N ILE A 60 5.90 17.95 10.00
CA ILE A 60 6.15 17.74 8.58
C ILE A 60 5.51 18.85 7.74
N VAL A 61 6.11 19.15 6.58
CA VAL A 61 5.57 20.12 5.63
C VAL A 61 4.22 19.66 5.07
N GLY A 62 4.08 18.36 4.84
CA GLY A 62 2.85 17.77 4.33
C GLY A 62 3.01 16.30 3.97
N PHE A 63 1.95 15.76 3.39
CA PHE A 63 1.87 14.37 2.92
C PHE A 63 1.55 14.32 1.43
N VAL A 64 2.25 13.47 0.67
CA VAL A 64 1.94 13.21 -0.73
C VAL A 64 1.71 11.72 -0.96
N GLY A 65 0.53 11.38 -1.43
CA GLY A 65 0.10 10.02 -1.69
C GLY A 65 -1.36 9.95 -2.11
N ILE A 66 -1.87 8.74 -2.24
CA ILE A 66 -3.29 8.51 -2.50
C ILE A 66 -4.10 8.54 -1.19
N ASP A 67 -5.42 8.75 -1.30
CA ASP A 67 -6.34 8.43 -0.21
C ASP A 67 -6.42 6.90 -0.05
N ASN A 68 -5.70 6.38 0.95
CA ASN A 68 -5.62 4.95 1.20
C ASN A 68 -6.98 4.36 1.65
N ARG A 69 -7.82 5.14 2.31
CA ARG A 69 -9.17 4.71 2.68
C ARG A 69 -10.06 4.57 1.45
N SER A 70 -9.99 5.51 0.51
CA SER A 70 -10.66 5.41 -0.78
C SER A 70 -10.11 4.26 -1.64
N ALA A 71 -8.80 4.00 -1.61
CA ALA A 71 -8.20 2.84 -2.28
C ALA A 71 -8.77 1.52 -1.75
N GLY A 72 -8.89 1.37 -0.43
CA GLY A 72 -9.56 0.22 0.20
C GLY A 72 -11.03 0.10 -0.17
N ARG A 73 -11.77 1.23 -0.17
CA ARG A 73 -13.18 1.26 -0.60
C ARG A 73 -13.34 0.82 -2.06
N THR A 74 -12.43 1.26 -2.93
CA THR A 74 -12.41 0.86 -4.35
C THR A 74 -12.19 -0.64 -4.49
N ALA A 75 -11.21 -1.20 -3.75
CA ALA A 75 -10.97 -2.64 -3.74
C ALA A 75 -12.19 -3.42 -3.23
N GLY A 76 -12.85 -2.97 -2.15
CA GLY A 76 -14.06 -3.59 -1.63
C GLY A 76 -15.23 -3.55 -2.61
N TYR A 77 -15.42 -2.43 -3.29
CA TYR A 77 -16.44 -2.30 -4.34
C TYR A 77 -16.18 -3.28 -5.50
N LEU A 78 -14.95 -3.33 -5.99
CA LEU A 78 -14.57 -4.22 -7.10
C LEU A 78 -14.69 -5.69 -6.68
N MET A 79 -14.22 -6.05 -5.48
CA MET A 79 -14.36 -7.40 -4.96
C MET A 79 -15.82 -7.86 -4.93
N GLY A 80 -16.72 -7.03 -4.39
CA GLY A 80 -18.14 -7.35 -4.31
C GLY A 80 -18.84 -7.39 -5.68
N ARG A 81 -18.35 -6.63 -6.67
CA ARG A 81 -18.87 -6.67 -8.04
C ARG A 81 -18.41 -7.89 -8.82
N LEU A 82 -17.20 -8.37 -8.57
CA LEU A 82 -16.62 -9.54 -9.23
C LEU A 82 -17.09 -10.85 -8.58
N LEU A 83 -17.49 -10.82 -7.30
CA LEU A 83 -18.02 -11.98 -6.57
C LEU A 83 -19.54 -11.88 -6.40
N PRO A 84 -20.35 -12.47 -7.31
CA PRO A 84 -21.81 -12.31 -7.26
C PRO A 84 -22.50 -13.25 -6.27
N ARG A 85 -21.77 -14.05 -5.51
CA ARG A 85 -22.28 -15.08 -4.58
C ARG A 85 -21.64 -14.95 -3.19
N ALA A 86 -22.30 -15.55 -2.20
CA ALA A 86 -21.74 -15.65 -0.85
C ALA A 86 -20.43 -16.45 -0.84
N GLY A 87 -19.54 -16.05 0.05
CA GLY A 87 -18.23 -16.69 0.22
C GLY A 87 -17.33 -15.91 1.14
N ARG A 88 -16.10 -16.39 1.32
CA ARG A 88 -15.08 -15.72 2.13
C ARG A 88 -14.08 -14.97 1.29
N VAL A 89 -13.66 -13.82 1.80
CA VAL A 89 -12.60 -12.99 1.22
C VAL A 89 -11.50 -12.78 2.25
N ALA A 90 -10.27 -13.08 1.88
CA ALA A 90 -9.12 -12.86 2.75
C ALA A 90 -8.48 -11.49 2.49
N ILE A 91 -8.14 -10.78 3.58
CA ILE A 91 -7.23 -9.63 3.53
C ILE A 91 -5.86 -10.11 4.02
N LEU A 92 -4.82 -9.91 3.19
CA LEU A 92 -3.44 -10.09 3.60
C LEU A 92 -2.83 -8.72 3.93
N SER A 93 -2.47 -8.54 5.21
CA SER A 93 -1.87 -7.31 5.72
C SER A 93 -0.42 -7.56 6.18
N GLY A 94 0.43 -6.55 5.99
CA GLY A 94 1.83 -6.57 6.43
C GLY A 94 2.04 -6.25 7.91
N GLY A 95 0.95 -6.00 8.65
CA GLY A 95 1.00 -5.64 10.08
C GLY A 95 0.70 -4.16 10.37
N GLU A 96 0.71 -3.81 11.66
CA GLU A 96 0.20 -2.54 12.19
C GLU A 96 1.16 -1.34 12.06
N LEU A 97 2.40 -1.54 11.64
CA LEU A 97 3.42 -0.48 11.58
C LEU A 97 3.17 0.57 10.48
N TYR A 98 2.29 0.26 9.52
CA TYR A 98 1.92 1.19 8.47
C TYR A 98 0.44 1.55 8.56
N ARG A 99 0.17 2.79 8.86
CA ARG A 99 -1.19 3.35 8.81
C ARG A 99 -1.90 3.11 7.46
N VAL A 100 -1.14 3.05 6.38
CA VAL A 100 -1.67 2.74 5.05
C VAL A 100 -2.41 1.38 5.00
N HIS A 101 -1.96 0.38 5.75
CA HIS A 101 -2.62 -0.93 5.78
C HIS A 101 -3.95 -0.85 6.54
N GLU A 102 -3.96 -0.18 7.68
CA GLU A 102 -5.17 0.05 8.46
C GLU A 102 -6.23 0.83 7.66
N ASP A 103 -5.85 1.94 7.03
CA ASP A 103 -6.77 2.75 6.22
C ASP A 103 -7.36 1.95 5.05
N ARG A 104 -6.56 1.14 4.35
CA ARG A 104 -7.02 0.27 3.27
C ARG A 104 -7.98 -0.81 3.78
N GLU A 105 -7.67 -1.45 4.89
CA GLU A 105 -8.52 -2.46 5.52
C GLU A 105 -9.86 -1.86 5.97
N ILE A 106 -9.84 -0.73 6.68
CA ILE A 106 -11.06 -0.02 7.11
C ILE A 106 -11.92 0.34 5.90
N GLY A 107 -11.30 0.89 4.85
CA GLY A 107 -11.99 1.23 3.62
C GLY A 107 -12.68 0.02 2.98
N PHE A 108 -11.95 -1.08 2.81
CA PHE A 108 -12.46 -2.33 2.25
C PHE A 108 -13.62 -2.89 3.05
N ARG A 109 -13.44 -3.09 4.36
CA ARG A 109 -14.47 -3.62 5.25
C ARG A 109 -15.73 -2.75 5.29
N THR A 110 -15.56 -1.42 5.21
CA THR A 110 -16.69 -0.49 5.18
C THR A 110 -17.62 -0.77 3.99
N VAL A 111 -17.05 -0.96 2.80
CA VAL A 111 -17.84 -1.24 1.59
C VAL A 111 -18.44 -2.65 1.63
N ILE A 112 -17.64 -3.67 1.97
CA ILE A 112 -18.15 -5.05 2.05
C ILE A 112 -19.34 -5.13 3.03
N ARG A 113 -19.19 -4.60 4.24
CA ARG A 113 -20.24 -4.64 5.25
C ARG A 113 -21.53 -3.93 4.83
N SER A 114 -21.40 -2.79 4.13
CA SER A 114 -22.56 -1.97 3.77
C SER A 114 -23.25 -2.39 2.48
N GLN A 115 -22.50 -2.94 1.51
CA GLN A 115 -23.03 -3.21 0.17
C GLN A 115 -23.02 -4.69 -0.23
N TYR A 116 -22.15 -5.50 0.38
CA TYR A 116 -21.97 -6.90 0.05
C TYR A 116 -21.95 -7.79 1.31
N PRO A 117 -22.99 -7.72 2.18
CA PRO A 117 -23.00 -8.39 3.49
C PRO A 117 -23.00 -9.93 3.39
N PHE A 118 -23.11 -10.48 2.20
CA PHE A 118 -23.00 -11.91 1.91
C PHE A 118 -21.53 -12.38 1.78
N LEU A 119 -20.56 -11.45 1.75
CA LEU A 119 -19.13 -11.77 1.79
C LEU A 119 -18.61 -11.67 3.23
N ASP A 120 -18.03 -12.75 3.73
CA ASP A 120 -17.36 -12.78 5.03
C ASP A 120 -15.88 -12.42 4.87
N VAL A 121 -15.38 -11.49 5.70
CA VAL A 121 -14.02 -10.96 5.57
C VAL A 121 -13.14 -11.46 6.71
N ILE A 122 -12.18 -12.30 6.37
CA ILE A 122 -11.09 -12.71 7.25
C ILE A 122 -9.82 -11.89 7.00
N CYS A 123 -9.01 -11.66 8.02
CA CYS A 123 -7.77 -10.91 7.90
C CYS A 123 -6.61 -11.67 8.55
N THR A 124 -5.46 -11.65 7.92
CA THR A 124 -4.20 -12.13 8.49
C THR A 124 -3.13 -11.04 8.45
N HIS A 125 -2.30 -11.00 9.48
CA HIS A 125 -1.19 -10.05 9.61
C HIS A 125 0.18 -10.75 9.54
N GLY A 126 0.21 -12.05 9.24
CA GLY A 126 1.42 -12.88 9.27
C GLY A 126 2.39 -12.64 8.11
N GLY A 127 1.91 -12.13 6.99
CA GLY A 127 2.67 -12.03 5.75
C GLY A 127 3.80 -10.99 5.73
N ARG A 128 3.70 -9.91 6.54
CA ARG A 128 4.70 -8.85 6.69
C ARG A 128 5.19 -8.24 5.38
N ASP A 129 4.34 -8.15 4.35
CA ASP A 129 4.70 -7.70 2.99
C ASP A 129 5.87 -8.49 2.36
N ASP A 130 6.16 -9.67 2.89
CA ASP A 130 7.22 -10.55 2.42
C ASP A 130 6.66 -11.64 1.52
N VAL A 131 7.43 -12.04 0.51
CA VAL A 131 7.00 -13.06 -0.46
C VAL A 131 6.76 -14.41 0.21
N GLU A 132 7.70 -14.85 1.04
CA GLU A 132 7.61 -16.16 1.72
C GLU A 132 6.58 -16.12 2.87
N GLY A 133 6.45 -14.97 3.54
CA GLY A 133 5.40 -14.74 4.53
C GLY A 133 4.01 -14.87 3.91
N ASN A 134 3.73 -14.11 2.86
CA ASN A 134 2.43 -14.16 2.18
C ASN A 134 2.15 -15.51 1.53
N TYR A 135 3.17 -16.22 1.06
CA TYR A 135 3.01 -17.59 0.57
C TYR A 135 2.48 -18.52 1.67
N ARG A 136 3.15 -18.54 2.83
CA ARG A 136 2.73 -19.38 3.97
C ARG A 136 1.33 -19.05 4.45
N GLU A 137 1.04 -17.75 4.62
CA GLU A 137 -0.30 -17.29 5.03
C GLU A 137 -1.37 -17.72 4.03
N MET A 138 -1.10 -17.59 2.73
CA MET A 138 -2.06 -17.99 1.70
C MET A 138 -2.30 -19.50 1.69
N CYS A 139 -1.27 -20.33 1.85
CA CYS A 139 -1.42 -21.78 1.97
C CYS A 139 -2.32 -22.15 3.18
N LEU A 140 -2.08 -21.54 4.34
CA LEU A 140 -2.90 -21.75 5.53
C LEU A 140 -4.36 -21.33 5.33
N LEU A 141 -4.59 -20.19 4.66
CA LEU A 141 -5.93 -19.73 4.35
C LEU A 141 -6.68 -20.68 3.42
N LEU A 142 -6.02 -21.20 2.39
CA LEU A 142 -6.61 -22.17 1.45
C LEU A 142 -6.95 -23.50 2.14
N GLU A 143 -6.12 -23.95 3.07
CA GLU A 143 -6.37 -25.16 3.85
C GLU A 143 -7.53 -24.97 4.83
N GLN A 144 -7.57 -23.82 5.52
CA GLN A 144 -8.54 -23.54 6.57
C GLN A 144 -9.93 -23.17 6.01
N TYR A 145 -9.97 -22.54 4.84
CA TYR A 145 -11.21 -22.00 4.25
C TYR A 145 -11.39 -22.47 2.80
N PRO A 146 -11.97 -23.69 2.60
CA PRO A 146 -12.21 -24.23 1.25
C PRO A 146 -13.20 -23.42 0.40
N ASP A 147 -13.99 -22.55 1.04
CA ASP A 147 -14.93 -21.63 0.40
C ASP A 147 -14.36 -20.23 0.16
N LEU A 148 -13.03 -20.06 0.32
CA LEU A 148 -12.34 -18.81 -0.01
C LEU A 148 -12.52 -18.53 -1.51
N CYS A 149 -13.02 -17.36 -1.85
CA CYS A 149 -13.31 -16.97 -3.23
C CYS A 149 -12.64 -15.66 -3.67
N GLY A 150 -12.06 -14.92 -2.74
CA GLY A 150 -11.36 -13.69 -3.05
C GLY A 150 -10.21 -13.39 -2.09
N VAL A 151 -9.21 -12.68 -2.62
CA VAL A 151 -8.04 -12.21 -1.86
C VAL A 151 -7.81 -10.74 -2.13
N TYR A 152 -7.69 -9.95 -1.08
CA TYR A 152 -7.22 -8.57 -1.13
C TYR A 152 -5.87 -8.46 -0.43
N ASN A 153 -4.79 -8.35 -1.20
CA ASN A 153 -3.46 -8.09 -0.63
C ASN A 153 -3.23 -6.57 -0.55
N ILE A 154 -3.31 -6.04 0.66
CA ILE A 154 -3.23 -4.58 0.89
C ILE A 154 -1.80 -4.03 0.85
N GLY A 155 -0.80 -4.90 0.80
CA GLY A 155 0.61 -4.52 0.82
C GLY A 155 1.46 -5.17 -0.26
N GLY A 156 2.69 -5.51 0.09
CA GLY A 156 3.65 -6.20 -0.77
C GLY A 156 3.47 -7.71 -0.84
N GLY A 157 4.48 -8.43 -1.36
CA GLY A 157 4.52 -9.90 -1.34
C GLY A 157 3.60 -10.61 -2.35
N ASN A 158 3.03 -9.91 -3.35
CA ASN A 158 2.11 -10.47 -4.35
C ASN A 158 2.60 -11.79 -5.00
N ARG A 159 3.92 -11.95 -5.20
CA ARG A 159 4.49 -13.18 -5.76
C ARG A 159 4.25 -14.41 -4.90
N GLY A 160 4.23 -14.24 -3.58
CA GLY A 160 3.94 -15.33 -2.64
C GLY A 160 2.48 -15.78 -2.75
N VAL A 161 1.56 -14.82 -2.82
CA VAL A 161 0.14 -15.10 -3.00
C VAL A 161 -0.12 -15.85 -4.29
N VAL A 162 0.37 -15.34 -5.43
CA VAL A 162 0.18 -15.98 -6.74
C VAL A 162 0.79 -17.38 -6.78
N ARG A 163 1.98 -17.58 -6.17
CA ARG A 163 2.61 -18.90 -6.07
C ARG A 163 1.69 -19.89 -5.33
N ALA A 164 1.14 -19.50 -4.19
CA ALA A 164 0.24 -20.38 -3.42
C ALA A 164 -1.05 -20.72 -4.19
N LEU A 165 -1.66 -19.73 -4.85
CA LEU A 165 -2.86 -19.93 -5.66
C LEU A 165 -2.62 -20.87 -6.83
N ASN A 166 -1.48 -20.72 -7.53
CA ASN A 166 -1.11 -21.57 -8.65
C ASN A 166 -0.78 -23.00 -8.21
N GLU A 167 -0.03 -23.18 -7.12
CA GLU A 167 0.30 -24.52 -6.59
C GLU A 167 -0.96 -25.26 -6.11
N ALA A 168 -1.94 -24.54 -5.59
CA ALA A 168 -3.25 -25.10 -5.21
C ALA A 168 -4.20 -25.31 -6.42
N GLY A 169 -3.86 -24.79 -7.61
CA GLY A 169 -4.69 -24.93 -8.81
C GLY A 169 -5.96 -24.08 -8.83
N VAL A 170 -6.07 -23.06 -7.95
CA VAL A 170 -7.30 -22.24 -7.76
C VAL A 170 -7.16 -20.80 -8.28
N ALA A 171 -6.04 -20.44 -8.89
CA ALA A 171 -5.78 -19.07 -9.32
C ALA A 171 -6.86 -18.49 -10.25
N SER A 172 -7.41 -19.30 -11.17
CA SER A 172 -8.46 -18.86 -12.11
C SER A 172 -9.87 -18.76 -11.49
N GLU A 173 -10.06 -19.29 -10.28
CA GLU A 173 -11.34 -19.28 -9.58
C GLU A 173 -11.40 -18.21 -8.48
N MET A 174 -10.23 -17.63 -8.15
CA MET A 174 -10.03 -16.68 -7.07
C MET A 174 -10.03 -15.25 -7.60
N VAL A 175 -10.91 -14.39 -7.11
CA VAL A 175 -10.79 -12.95 -7.37
C VAL A 175 -9.63 -12.38 -6.58
N TYR A 176 -8.60 -11.93 -7.27
CA TYR A 176 -7.41 -11.38 -6.63
C TYR A 176 -7.20 -9.90 -6.95
N ILE A 177 -7.25 -9.08 -5.89
CA ILE A 177 -6.97 -7.64 -5.95
C ILE A 177 -5.70 -7.35 -5.14
N GLY A 178 -4.76 -6.63 -5.74
CA GLY A 178 -3.52 -6.23 -5.08
C GLY A 178 -3.17 -4.76 -5.28
N HIS A 179 -2.02 -4.35 -4.77
CA HIS A 179 -1.51 -3.00 -4.90
C HIS A 179 -0.25 -2.93 -5.73
N ASN A 180 -0.06 -1.78 -6.39
CA ASN A 180 1.12 -1.32 -7.11
C ASN A 180 1.46 -2.13 -8.37
N LEU A 181 1.41 -1.44 -9.49
CA LEU A 181 1.88 -1.96 -10.77
C LEU A 181 3.41 -2.11 -10.73
N SER A 182 3.88 -3.31 -11.01
CA SER A 182 5.28 -3.69 -11.13
C SER A 182 5.44 -4.68 -12.29
N ARG A 183 6.66 -4.99 -12.69
CA ARG A 183 6.88 -6.04 -13.71
C ARG A 183 6.23 -7.37 -13.38
N TYR A 184 6.16 -7.74 -12.09
CA TYR A 184 5.55 -8.98 -11.64
C TYR A 184 4.02 -8.92 -11.68
N THR A 185 3.42 -7.90 -11.06
CA THR A 185 1.96 -7.76 -11.02
C THR A 185 1.36 -7.50 -12.39
N ARG A 186 2.12 -6.85 -13.31
CA ARG A 186 1.78 -6.76 -14.72
C ARG A 186 1.63 -8.14 -15.36
N ASN A 187 2.58 -9.03 -15.14
CA ASN A 187 2.51 -10.40 -15.67
C ASN A 187 1.33 -11.17 -15.09
N PHE A 188 1.04 -11.01 -13.80
CA PHE A 188 -0.09 -11.64 -13.13
C PHE A 188 -1.45 -11.15 -13.66
N LEU A 189 -1.56 -9.88 -14.09
CA LEU A 189 -2.74 -9.42 -14.81
C LEU A 189 -2.86 -10.07 -16.19
N LEU A 190 -1.74 -10.20 -16.91
CA LEU A 190 -1.73 -10.77 -18.27
C LEU A 190 -2.02 -12.27 -18.32
N ASP A 191 -1.53 -13.03 -17.34
CA ASP A 191 -1.75 -14.47 -17.23
C ASP A 191 -3.04 -14.84 -16.47
N GLY A 192 -3.74 -13.85 -15.91
CA GLY A 192 -5.01 -14.04 -15.20
C GLY A 192 -4.87 -14.52 -13.75
N SER A 193 -3.66 -14.55 -13.19
CA SER A 193 -3.45 -14.88 -11.76
C SER A 193 -3.83 -13.71 -10.82
N MET A 194 -4.14 -12.55 -11.39
CA MET A 194 -4.60 -11.35 -10.68
C MET A 194 -5.59 -10.60 -11.57
N ASP A 195 -6.68 -10.10 -10.98
CA ASP A 195 -7.74 -9.41 -11.72
C ASP A 195 -7.55 -7.90 -11.75
N VAL A 196 -7.15 -7.33 -10.60
CA VAL A 196 -7.10 -5.87 -10.43
C VAL A 196 -5.89 -5.45 -9.60
N ILE A 197 -5.30 -4.35 -10.02
CA ILE A 197 -4.31 -3.61 -9.24
C ILE A 197 -4.87 -2.23 -8.90
N ILE A 198 -4.88 -1.92 -7.61
CA ILE A 198 -5.04 -0.55 -7.12
C ILE A 198 -3.66 0.10 -7.13
N HIS A 199 -3.48 1.05 -8.04
CA HIS A 199 -2.18 1.65 -8.29
C HIS A 199 -2.10 3.07 -7.77
N GLN A 200 -0.94 3.42 -7.23
CA GLN A 200 -0.54 4.79 -6.97
C GLN A 200 0.66 5.13 -7.86
N ASN A 201 0.51 6.18 -8.63
CA ASN A 201 1.53 6.63 -9.56
C ASN A 201 2.74 7.19 -8.79
N CYS A 202 3.76 6.34 -8.59
CA CYS A 202 4.97 6.73 -7.83
C CYS A 202 5.71 7.91 -8.46
N ARG A 203 5.66 8.05 -9.79
CA ARG A 203 6.24 9.19 -10.48
C ARG A 203 5.52 10.48 -10.09
N LEU A 204 4.20 10.47 -10.15
CA LEU A 204 3.40 11.63 -9.76
C LEU A 204 3.58 11.96 -8.26
N VAL A 205 3.67 10.93 -7.39
CA VAL A 205 4.01 11.14 -5.98
C VAL A 205 5.35 11.84 -5.83
N ALA A 206 6.37 11.42 -6.58
CA ALA A 206 7.70 12.04 -6.51
C ALA A 206 7.67 13.49 -7.02
N GLU A 207 7.03 13.75 -8.16
CA GLU A 207 6.88 15.08 -8.75
C GLU A 207 6.16 16.05 -7.80
N GLU A 208 5.02 15.64 -7.23
CA GLU A 208 4.26 16.47 -6.29
C GLU A 208 5.00 16.65 -4.95
N THR A 209 5.80 15.67 -4.52
CA THR A 209 6.62 15.81 -3.31
C THR A 209 7.72 16.86 -3.52
N ILE A 210 8.37 16.84 -4.67
CA ILE A 210 9.39 17.87 -5.01
C ILE A 210 8.74 19.24 -5.05
N ARG A 211 7.58 19.40 -5.71
CA ARG A 211 6.86 20.68 -5.76
C ARG A 211 6.50 21.19 -4.37
N LEU A 212 5.97 20.31 -3.50
CA LEU A 212 5.65 20.66 -2.12
C LEU A 212 6.87 21.19 -1.36
N LEU A 213 8.00 20.48 -1.43
CA LEU A 213 9.21 20.84 -0.71
C LEU A 213 9.85 22.12 -1.25
N VAL A 214 9.90 22.30 -2.58
CA VAL A 214 10.41 23.52 -3.23
C VAL A 214 9.56 24.73 -2.83
N ALA A 215 8.24 24.64 -2.97
CA ALA A 215 7.34 25.73 -2.57
C ALA A 215 7.53 26.12 -1.10
N HIS A 216 7.70 25.12 -0.20
CA HIS A 216 8.00 25.39 1.21
C HIS A 216 9.32 26.15 1.41
N LEU A 217 10.38 25.73 0.73
CA LEU A 217 11.71 26.39 0.81
C LEU A 217 11.67 27.81 0.24
N GLU A 218 10.92 28.04 -0.83
CA GLU A 218 10.74 29.35 -1.48
C GLU A 218 9.69 30.23 -0.78
N LYS A 219 9.01 29.69 0.26
CA LYS A 219 7.91 30.36 1.00
C LYS A 219 6.72 30.72 0.11
N GLU A 220 6.46 29.89 -0.90
CA GLU A 220 5.32 30.00 -1.79
C GLU A 220 4.11 29.23 -1.22
N GLU A 221 2.90 29.66 -1.62
CA GLU A 221 1.70 28.90 -1.31
C GLU A 221 1.65 27.60 -2.13
N PHE A 222 1.48 26.47 -1.47
CA PHE A 222 1.28 25.17 -2.10
C PHE A 222 -0.07 24.59 -1.70
N ARG A 223 -0.93 24.33 -2.67
CA ARG A 223 -2.16 23.60 -2.45
C ARG A 223 -1.91 22.11 -2.59
N GLN A 224 -1.84 21.45 -1.46
CA GLN A 224 -1.69 19.99 -1.44
C GLN A 224 -2.91 19.32 -2.10
N THR A 225 -2.66 18.45 -3.06
CA THR A 225 -3.66 17.59 -3.71
C THR A 225 -3.31 16.14 -3.49
N MET A 226 -4.34 15.30 -3.26
CA MET A 226 -4.15 13.85 -3.20
C MET A 226 -3.85 13.33 -4.61
N VAL A 227 -2.90 12.40 -4.72
CA VAL A 227 -2.65 11.69 -5.97
C VAL A 227 -3.86 10.79 -6.28
N PRO A 228 -4.36 10.77 -7.52
CA PRO A 228 -5.47 9.91 -7.89
C PRO A 228 -5.18 8.43 -7.69
N VAL A 229 -6.19 7.68 -7.24
CA VAL A 229 -6.17 6.21 -7.24
C VAL A 229 -6.43 5.71 -8.66
N GLU A 230 -5.53 4.90 -9.20
CA GLU A 230 -5.69 4.27 -10.51
C GLU A 230 -6.12 2.81 -10.34
N VAL A 231 -7.11 2.38 -11.14
CA VAL A 231 -7.54 0.97 -11.24
C VAL A 231 -6.97 0.39 -12.52
N ILE A 232 -6.14 -0.63 -12.38
CA ILE A 232 -5.48 -1.28 -13.51
C ILE A 232 -5.96 -2.74 -13.61
N THR A 233 -6.36 -3.11 -14.82
CA THR A 233 -6.70 -4.47 -15.23
C THR A 233 -5.85 -4.85 -16.44
N ARG A 234 -5.92 -6.07 -16.92
CA ARG A 234 -5.22 -6.47 -18.16
C ARG A 234 -5.65 -5.65 -19.38
N GLU A 235 -6.87 -5.11 -19.40
CA GLU A 235 -7.44 -4.40 -20.54
C GLU A 235 -6.95 -2.95 -20.69
N ASN A 236 -6.47 -2.33 -19.60
CA ASN A 236 -5.94 -0.97 -19.64
C ASN A 236 -4.43 -0.89 -19.31
N LEU A 237 -3.70 -2.01 -19.46
CA LEU A 237 -2.25 -2.05 -19.44
C LEU A 237 -1.67 -1.35 -20.66
N THR A 238 -1.69 -0.03 -20.69
CA THR A 238 -0.93 0.75 -21.67
C THR A 238 0.55 0.64 -21.34
N GLY A 239 1.43 0.74 -22.36
CA GLY A 239 2.87 0.50 -22.26
C GLY A 239 3.58 1.22 -21.11
N ALA A 240 3.26 0.83 -19.88
CA ALA A 240 3.89 1.32 -18.67
C ALA A 240 5.37 0.97 -18.72
N VAL A 241 6.18 1.97 -18.99
CA VAL A 241 7.63 1.88 -18.87
C VAL A 241 7.91 1.81 -17.38
N PHE A 242 8.26 0.62 -16.90
CA PHE A 242 8.81 0.45 -15.56
C PHE A 242 10.21 1.04 -15.55
N ALA A 243 10.40 2.17 -14.91
CA ALA A 243 11.70 2.72 -14.61
C ALA A 243 12.38 1.91 -13.50
#